data_58e2109d17b507c9080e5d248de0e861
#
_entry.id   58e2109d17b507c9080e5d248de0e861
#
_cell.length_a   1.000
_cell.length_b   1.000
_cell.length_c   1.000
_cell.angle_alpha   90.00
_cell.angle_beta   90.00
_cell.angle_gamma   90.00
#
_symmetry.space_group_name_H-M   'P 1'
#
loop_
_entity.id
_entity.type
_entity.pdbx_description
1 polymer ?
#
loop_
_entity_poly.entity_id
_entity_poly.type
_entity_poly.pdbx_seq_one_letter_code
_entity_poly.pdbx_strand_id
1 'polypeptide(L)'
;MPELPEVETVRRGLAPAMEGATIASVALNRGDLRFPFDDDFAQRLAGQRILSLSRRAKYLLCELESDDILAMHLGMSGSFRIERPHAEADRPGVFHHPRAQGRLHDHVAIHLRRPDGSTPDIVYNDPRRFGFMRILTRPQMAEDPMFRNLGVEPTGNALSPDYLALRFAGRAAPLKAALLDQTIIAGLGNIYVCEALWRARLSPRRSAGSLVRTSGRPTERLERLTVHIRDT
;
A
#
# COMPACT_ATOMS: atom_id res chain seq x y z
N MET A 1 4.58 -6.29 -8.63
CA MET A 1 3.67 -6.06 -7.48
C MET A 1 3.82 -4.60 -7.11
N PRO A 2 2.76 -3.85 -6.97
CA PRO A 2 2.85 -2.49 -6.45
C PRO A 2 3.51 -2.49 -5.07
N GLU A 3 4.58 -1.71 -4.93
CA GLU A 3 5.28 -1.47 -3.67
C GLU A 3 4.90 -0.07 -3.15
N LEU A 4 5.56 0.43 -2.14
CA LEU A 4 5.17 1.70 -1.51
C LEU A 4 5.09 2.88 -2.49
N PRO A 5 6.07 3.13 -3.39
CA PRO A 5 6.00 4.28 -4.32
C PRO A 5 4.83 4.19 -5.31
N GLU A 6 4.54 2.98 -5.83
CA GLU A 6 3.41 2.80 -6.73
C GLU A 6 2.08 3.01 -6.00
N VAL A 7 1.96 2.52 -4.77
CA VAL A 7 0.75 2.72 -3.94
C VAL A 7 0.57 4.21 -3.61
N GLU A 8 1.66 4.93 -3.32
CA GLU A 8 1.60 6.38 -3.10
C GLU A 8 1.19 7.13 -4.37
N THR A 9 1.67 6.72 -5.53
CA THR A 9 1.27 7.31 -6.81
C THR A 9 -0.24 7.10 -7.07
N VAL A 10 -0.74 5.89 -6.79
CA VAL A 10 -2.18 5.60 -6.87
C VAL A 10 -2.97 6.46 -5.90
N ARG A 11 -2.53 6.57 -4.64
CA ARG A 11 -3.16 7.42 -3.65
C ARG A 11 -3.30 8.87 -4.14
N ARG A 12 -2.19 9.45 -4.61
CA ARG A 12 -2.18 10.84 -5.11
C ARG A 12 -3.11 11.03 -6.31
N GLY A 13 -3.18 10.05 -7.18
CA GLY A 13 -4.07 10.13 -8.34
C GLY A 13 -5.55 9.96 -7.99
N LEU A 14 -5.88 9.16 -6.97
CA LEU A 14 -7.25 8.94 -6.50
C LEU A 14 -7.76 10.09 -5.60
N ALA A 15 -6.89 10.66 -4.77
CA ALA A 15 -7.29 11.65 -3.76
C ALA A 15 -8.13 12.80 -4.33
N PRO A 16 -7.80 13.44 -5.47
CA PRO A 16 -8.60 14.53 -6.03
C PRO A 16 -10.02 14.13 -6.43
N ALA A 17 -10.26 12.86 -6.76
CA ALA A 17 -11.59 12.36 -7.11
C ALA A 17 -12.39 11.89 -5.89
N MET A 18 -11.70 11.36 -4.89
CA MET A 18 -12.32 10.70 -3.74
C MET A 18 -12.53 11.62 -2.54
N GLU A 19 -11.53 12.43 -2.17
CA GLU A 19 -11.61 13.27 -0.97
C GLU A 19 -12.72 14.32 -1.06
N GLY A 20 -13.54 14.38 -0.03
CA GLY A 20 -14.72 15.24 0.05
C GLY A 20 -15.94 14.73 -0.73
N ALA A 21 -15.81 13.66 -1.50
CA ALA A 21 -16.94 13.04 -2.20
C ALA A 21 -17.80 12.20 -1.25
N THR A 22 -19.08 12.02 -1.60
CA THR A 22 -19.97 11.06 -0.95
C THR A 22 -20.06 9.80 -1.83
N ILE A 23 -19.96 8.63 -1.22
CA ILE A 23 -20.16 7.35 -1.89
C ILE A 23 -21.68 7.20 -2.14
N ALA A 24 -22.10 7.32 -3.39
CA ALA A 24 -23.51 7.17 -3.76
C ALA A 24 -23.94 5.70 -3.67
N SER A 25 -23.12 4.80 -4.18
CA SER A 25 -23.33 3.36 -4.11
C SER A 25 -22.02 2.60 -4.40
N VAL A 26 -22.01 1.31 -4.09
CA VAL A 26 -20.91 0.41 -4.44
C VAL A 26 -21.50 -0.81 -5.17
N ALA A 27 -20.95 -1.09 -6.35
CA ALA A 27 -21.27 -2.30 -7.10
C ALA A 27 -20.15 -3.32 -6.93
N LEU A 28 -20.51 -4.52 -6.50
CA LEU A 28 -19.64 -5.67 -6.40
C LEU A 28 -19.97 -6.65 -7.53
N ASN A 29 -19.06 -6.83 -8.48
CA ASN A 29 -19.24 -7.77 -9.59
C ASN A 29 -18.98 -9.23 -9.18
N ARG A 30 -18.54 -9.43 -7.92
CA ARG A 30 -18.31 -10.73 -7.29
C ARG A 30 -18.29 -10.60 -5.76
N GLY A 31 -18.47 -11.71 -5.05
CA GLY A 31 -18.50 -11.74 -3.59
C GLY A 31 -17.14 -11.77 -2.91
N ASP A 32 -16.02 -11.87 -3.68
CA ASP A 32 -14.68 -12.02 -3.13
C ASP A 32 -13.59 -11.34 -3.97
N LEU A 33 -12.49 -11.02 -3.33
CA LEU A 33 -11.16 -10.82 -3.90
C LEU A 33 -10.22 -11.89 -3.32
N ARG A 34 -9.12 -11.50 -2.68
CA ARG A 34 -8.29 -12.42 -1.89
C ARG A 34 -9.06 -12.99 -0.69
N PHE A 35 -9.96 -12.20 -0.13
CA PHE A 35 -10.87 -12.56 0.94
C PHE A 35 -12.30 -12.22 0.51
N PRO A 36 -13.33 -12.91 1.05
CA PRO A 36 -14.71 -12.50 0.86
C PRO A 36 -14.94 -11.08 1.35
N PHE A 37 -15.86 -10.37 0.71
CA PHE A 37 -16.40 -9.13 1.26
C PHE A 37 -17.35 -9.45 2.40
N ASP A 38 -17.44 -8.56 3.38
CA ASP A 38 -18.48 -8.62 4.40
C ASP A 38 -19.85 -8.47 3.73
N ASP A 39 -20.88 -9.15 4.23
CA ASP A 39 -22.24 -9.17 3.63
C ASP A 39 -22.83 -7.75 3.52
N ASP A 40 -22.49 -6.87 4.43
CA ASP A 40 -22.94 -5.47 4.49
C ASP A 40 -21.96 -4.46 3.86
N PHE A 41 -20.90 -4.94 3.19
CA PHE A 41 -19.79 -4.09 2.67
C PHE A 41 -20.29 -2.91 1.85
N ALA A 42 -21.15 -3.15 0.86
CA ALA A 42 -21.66 -2.09 0.00
C ALA A 42 -22.60 -1.14 0.76
N GLN A 43 -23.40 -1.67 1.68
CA GLN A 43 -24.36 -0.90 2.50
C GLN A 43 -23.63 0.02 3.48
N ARG A 44 -22.57 -0.45 4.12
CA ARG A 44 -21.76 0.34 5.05
C ARG A 44 -21.06 1.52 4.37
N LEU A 45 -20.69 1.36 3.12
CA LEU A 45 -20.03 2.41 2.34
C LEU A 45 -21.02 3.42 1.76
N ALA A 46 -22.21 2.97 1.38
CA ALA A 46 -23.21 3.82 0.74
C ALA A 46 -23.64 4.98 1.66
N GLY A 47 -23.69 6.19 1.11
CA GLY A 47 -24.03 7.41 1.85
C GLY A 47 -22.86 8.02 2.63
N GLN A 48 -21.74 7.33 2.81
CA GLN A 48 -20.60 7.83 3.55
C GLN A 48 -19.82 8.91 2.78
N ARG A 49 -19.44 9.97 3.48
CA ARG A 49 -18.51 10.95 2.97
C ARG A 49 -17.08 10.49 3.20
N ILE A 50 -16.24 10.62 2.17
CA ILE A 50 -14.81 10.35 2.26
C ILE A 50 -14.12 11.59 2.81
N LEU A 51 -13.48 11.46 3.97
CA LEU A 51 -12.77 12.55 4.63
C LEU A 51 -11.36 12.71 4.08
N SER A 52 -10.64 11.60 3.96
CA SER A 52 -9.25 11.60 3.46
C SER A 52 -8.88 10.27 2.84
N LEU A 53 -7.86 10.29 1.98
CA LEU A 53 -7.22 9.11 1.43
C LEU A 53 -5.74 9.11 1.80
N SER A 54 -5.38 8.32 2.77
CA SER A 54 -4.02 8.17 3.27
C SER A 54 -3.39 6.83 2.85
N ARG A 55 -2.14 6.61 3.22
CA ARG A 55 -1.42 5.37 2.97
C ARG A 55 -0.64 4.93 4.22
N ARG A 56 -0.64 3.64 4.46
CA ARG A 56 0.28 2.98 5.40
C ARG A 56 0.91 1.77 4.72
N ALA A 57 2.23 1.75 4.62
CA ALA A 57 2.97 0.71 3.87
C ALA A 57 2.43 0.56 2.42
N LYS A 58 1.87 -0.57 2.08
CA LYS A 58 1.25 -0.87 0.76
C LYS A 58 -0.27 -0.83 0.79
N TYR A 59 -0.86 -0.26 1.83
CA TYR A 59 -2.31 -0.13 2.02
C TYR A 59 -2.75 1.30 1.76
N LEU A 60 -3.80 1.45 0.97
CA LEU A 60 -4.58 2.68 0.87
C LEU A 60 -5.62 2.67 1.99
N LEU A 61 -5.76 3.77 2.68
CA LEU A 61 -6.67 3.94 3.81
C LEU A 61 -7.60 5.09 3.50
N CYS A 62 -8.87 4.79 3.25
CA CYS A 62 -9.93 5.77 3.01
C CYS A 62 -10.71 5.98 4.30
N GLU A 63 -10.57 7.14 4.91
CA GLU A 63 -11.29 7.51 6.13
C GLU A 63 -12.68 8.01 5.79
N LEU A 64 -13.68 7.48 6.47
CA LEU A 64 -15.09 7.78 6.27
C LEU A 64 -15.66 8.63 7.41
N GLU A 65 -16.73 9.34 7.16
CA GLU A 65 -17.42 10.18 8.15
C GLU A 65 -17.97 9.40 9.35
N SER A 66 -18.21 8.10 9.19
CA SER A 66 -18.60 7.18 10.26
C SER A 66 -17.48 6.77 11.22
N ASP A 67 -16.25 7.29 11.05
CA ASP A 67 -15.01 6.80 11.68
C ASP A 67 -14.56 5.40 11.22
N ASP A 68 -15.25 4.80 10.27
CA ASP A 68 -14.77 3.59 9.59
C ASP A 68 -13.62 3.93 8.62
N ILE A 69 -12.78 2.95 8.38
CA ILE A 69 -11.67 3.02 7.44
C ILE A 69 -11.85 1.92 6.39
N LEU A 70 -11.98 2.30 5.11
CA LEU A 70 -11.88 1.36 4.02
C LEU A 70 -10.39 1.14 3.70
N ALA A 71 -9.86 0.00 4.13
CA ALA A 71 -8.50 -0.42 3.86
C ALA A 71 -8.45 -1.22 2.55
N MET A 72 -7.59 -0.79 1.62
CA MET A 72 -7.47 -1.38 0.29
C MET A 72 -6.02 -1.77 0.02
N HIS A 73 -5.81 -2.96 -0.57
CA HIS A 73 -4.49 -3.46 -0.96
C HIS A 73 -4.52 -3.91 -2.42
N LEU A 74 -3.56 -3.45 -3.22
CA LEU A 74 -3.53 -3.73 -4.66
C LEU A 74 -3.11 -5.16 -5.02
N GLY A 75 -2.59 -5.93 -4.06
CA GLY A 75 -2.06 -7.26 -4.35
C GLY A 75 -0.90 -7.19 -5.35
N MET A 76 -0.95 -8.03 -6.38
CA MET A 76 0.09 -8.09 -7.42
C MET A 76 -0.34 -7.42 -8.73
N SER A 77 -1.62 -7.34 -9.03
CA SER A 77 -2.15 -6.85 -10.30
C SER A 77 -3.30 -5.85 -10.15
N GLY A 78 -3.72 -5.55 -8.93
CA GLY A 78 -4.78 -4.61 -8.65
C GLY A 78 -4.45 -3.20 -9.15
N SER A 79 -5.43 -2.52 -9.70
CA SER A 79 -5.33 -1.15 -10.19
C SER A 79 -6.66 -0.44 -10.07
N PHE A 80 -6.59 0.88 -10.01
CA PHE A 80 -7.75 1.72 -10.04
C PHE A 80 -7.86 2.47 -11.37
N ARG A 81 -9.10 2.79 -11.73
CA ARG A 81 -9.46 3.61 -12.87
C ARG A 81 -10.52 4.61 -12.40
N ILE A 82 -10.36 5.86 -12.79
CA ILE A 82 -11.36 6.92 -12.56
C ILE A 82 -12.12 7.10 -13.86
N GLU A 83 -13.38 6.73 -13.89
CA GLU A 83 -14.27 6.94 -15.02
C GLU A 83 -15.12 8.19 -14.77
N ARG A 84 -15.22 9.05 -15.77
CA ARG A 84 -16.08 10.25 -15.75
C ARG A 84 -17.00 10.25 -16.96
N PRO A 85 -18.23 10.75 -16.84
CA PRO A 85 -19.09 10.92 -18.01
C PRO A 85 -18.37 11.76 -19.07
N HIS A 86 -18.41 11.28 -20.31
CA HIS A 86 -17.87 11.96 -21.50
C HIS A 86 -16.36 12.26 -21.49
N ALA A 87 -15.57 11.58 -20.67
CA ALA A 87 -14.12 11.72 -20.63
C ALA A 87 -13.42 10.35 -20.74
N GLU A 88 -12.17 10.36 -21.18
CA GLU A 88 -11.33 9.16 -21.09
C GLU A 88 -11.08 8.80 -19.63
N ALA A 89 -11.00 7.50 -19.36
CA ALA A 89 -10.72 7.00 -18.02
C ALA A 89 -9.29 7.35 -17.60
N ASP A 90 -9.15 8.02 -16.47
CA ASP A 90 -7.87 8.28 -15.86
C ASP A 90 -7.41 7.04 -15.05
N ARG A 91 -6.13 6.70 -15.15
CA ARG A 91 -5.53 5.52 -14.51
C ARG A 91 -4.37 5.91 -13.63
N PRO A 92 -4.62 6.16 -12.34
CA PRO A 92 -3.56 6.52 -11.42
C PRO A 92 -2.51 5.41 -11.32
N GLY A 93 -1.25 5.80 -11.48
CA GLY A 93 -0.09 4.92 -11.37
C GLY A 93 0.35 4.34 -12.71
N VAL A 94 1.62 4.60 -13.04
CA VAL A 94 2.30 3.94 -14.17
C VAL A 94 2.96 2.69 -13.61
N PHE A 95 2.56 1.53 -14.13
CA PHE A 95 3.14 0.25 -13.73
C PHE A 95 4.03 -0.28 -14.84
N HIS A 96 5.07 -1.05 -14.50
CA HIS A 96 6.06 -1.60 -15.43
C HIS A 96 5.48 -2.50 -16.53
N HIS A 97 4.23 -2.92 -16.41
CA HIS A 97 3.54 -3.72 -17.42
C HIS A 97 2.23 -3.06 -17.86
N PRO A 98 1.93 -3.04 -19.19
CA PRO A 98 0.63 -2.63 -19.68
C PRO A 98 -0.44 -3.46 -18.99
N ARG A 99 -1.42 -2.80 -18.37
CA ARG A 99 -2.54 -3.50 -17.74
C ARG A 99 -3.62 -3.77 -18.76
N ALA A 100 -4.31 -4.90 -18.57
CA ALA A 100 -5.44 -5.28 -19.39
C ALA A 100 -6.45 -4.12 -19.47
N GLN A 101 -6.77 -3.70 -20.69
CA GLN A 101 -7.73 -2.60 -20.92
C GLN A 101 -9.18 -3.08 -20.78
N GLY A 102 -9.40 -4.40 -20.64
CA GLY A 102 -10.71 -5.00 -20.57
C GLY A 102 -11.39 -4.84 -19.22
N ARG A 103 -12.73 -4.78 -19.26
CA ARG A 103 -13.59 -4.71 -18.06
C ARG A 103 -13.79 -6.07 -17.37
N LEU A 104 -13.28 -7.14 -17.95
CA LEU A 104 -13.48 -8.53 -17.47
C LEU A 104 -13.06 -8.73 -15.99
N HIS A 105 -12.12 -7.94 -15.52
CA HIS A 105 -11.58 -8.05 -14.16
C HIS A 105 -11.92 -6.83 -13.28
N ASP A 106 -12.97 -6.09 -13.66
CA ASP A 106 -13.54 -5.03 -12.81
C ASP A 106 -14.36 -5.71 -11.72
N HIS A 107 -13.90 -5.61 -10.49
CA HIS A 107 -14.51 -6.34 -9.37
C HIS A 107 -15.32 -5.44 -8.46
N VAL A 108 -14.90 -4.18 -8.30
CA VAL A 108 -15.57 -3.19 -7.45
C VAL A 108 -15.70 -1.88 -8.23
N ALA A 109 -16.89 -1.29 -8.24
CA ALA A 109 -17.10 0.07 -8.68
C ALA A 109 -17.72 0.90 -7.56
N ILE A 110 -17.02 1.97 -7.18
CA ILE A 110 -17.49 2.93 -6.17
C ILE A 110 -17.99 4.16 -6.92
N HIS A 111 -19.29 4.36 -6.91
CA HIS A 111 -19.95 5.51 -7.54
C HIS A 111 -19.91 6.69 -6.58
N LEU A 112 -19.31 7.78 -7.00
CA LEU A 112 -19.14 8.96 -6.17
C LEU A 112 -20.02 10.12 -6.62
N ARG A 113 -20.38 10.98 -5.68
CA ARG A 113 -20.98 12.28 -5.91
C ARG A 113 -20.16 13.33 -5.21
N ARG A 114 -19.61 14.27 -5.96
CA ARG A 114 -18.78 15.34 -5.45
C ARG A 114 -19.61 16.59 -5.13
N PRO A 115 -19.09 17.49 -4.28
CA PRO A 115 -19.76 18.76 -3.98
C PRO A 115 -19.96 19.67 -5.20
N ASP A 116 -19.10 19.55 -6.23
CA ASP A 116 -19.20 20.28 -7.49
C ASP A 116 -20.23 19.69 -8.49
N GLY A 117 -20.98 18.65 -8.05
CA GLY A 117 -21.97 17.96 -8.85
C GLY A 117 -21.42 16.88 -9.78
N SER A 118 -20.11 16.73 -9.90
CA SER A 118 -19.52 15.67 -10.72
C SER A 118 -19.71 14.28 -10.07
N THR A 119 -19.80 13.25 -10.90
CA THR A 119 -20.10 11.87 -10.50
C THR A 119 -19.07 10.89 -11.06
N PRO A 120 -17.82 10.92 -10.59
CA PRO A 120 -16.83 9.96 -11.05
C PRO A 120 -17.08 8.58 -10.45
N ASP A 121 -16.73 7.54 -11.20
CA ASP A 121 -16.68 6.16 -10.74
C ASP A 121 -15.23 5.76 -10.47
N ILE A 122 -14.97 5.15 -9.33
CA ILE A 122 -13.68 4.55 -9.00
C ILE A 122 -13.80 3.05 -9.20
N VAL A 123 -13.17 2.54 -10.23
CA VAL A 123 -13.26 1.12 -10.60
C VAL A 123 -11.98 0.40 -10.23
N TYR A 124 -12.11 -0.67 -9.46
CA TYR A 124 -11.01 -1.56 -9.09
C TYR A 124 -10.97 -2.77 -10.02
N ASN A 125 -9.84 -2.94 -10.69
CA ASN A 125 -9.57 -4.06 -11.60
C ASN A 125 -8.40 -4.89 -11.05
N ASP A 126 -8.55 -6.22 -10.96
CA ASP A 126 -7.49 -7.12 -10.49
C ASP A 126 -7.57 -8.51 -11.13
N PRO A 127 -6.86 -8.76 -12.24
CA PRO A 127 -6.89 -10.05 -12.94
C PRO A 127 -6.50 -11.25 -12.06
N ARG A 128 -5.62 -11.06 -11.08
CA ARG A 128 -5.12 -12.15 -10.22
C ARG A 128 -5.90 -12.29 -8.92
N ARG A 129 -6.68 -11.29 -8.53
CA ARG A 129 -7.48 -11.27 -7.29
C ARG A 129 -6.66 -11.46 -6.01
N PHE A 130 -5.44 -10.92 -5.99
CA PHE A 130 -4.57 -10.93 -4.81
C PHE A 130 -4.70 -9.66 -3.97
N GLY A 131 -5.42 -8.67 -4.48
CA GLY A 131 -5.82 -7.51 -3.71
C GLY A 131 -6.99 -7.81 -2.79
N PHE A 132 -7.31 -6.88 -1.93
CA PHE A 132 -8.48 -6.99 -1.05
C PHE A 132 -8.93 -5.60 -0.58
N MET A 133 -10.14 -5.56 -0.08
CA MET A 133 -10.74 -4.40 0.58
C MET A 133 -11.45 -4.87 1.85
N ARG A 134 -11.31 -4.12 2.93
CA ARG A 134 -11.96 -4.38 4.22
C ARG A 134 -12.37 -3.08 4.88
N ILE A 135 -13.50 -3.08 5.54
CA ILE A 135 -13.95 -1.96 6.36
C ILE A 135 -13.60 -2.28 7.82
N LEU A 136 -12.83 -1.41 8.44
CA LEU A 136 -12.36 -1.56 9.82
C LEU A 136 -12.67 -0.29 10.60
N THR A 137 -13.06 -0.44 11.85
CA THR A 137 -13.02 0.70 12.78
C THR A 137 -11.56 0.99 13.17
N ARG A 138 -11.27 2.19 13.70
CA ARG A 138 -9.92 2.54 14.18
C ARG A 138 -9.38 1.55 15.23
N PRO A 139 -10.15 1.13 16.25
CA PRO A 139 -9.71 0.09 17.18
C PRO A 139 -9.42 -1.25 16.50
N GLN A 140 -10.30 -1.70 15.60
CA GLN A 140 -10.08 -2.94 14.85
C GLN A 140 -8.80 -2.88 14.00
N MET A 141 -8.52 -1.75 13.34
CA MET A 141 -7.30 -1.57 12.56
C MET A 141 -6.04 -1.64 13.44
N ALA A 142 -6.07 -1.07 14.64
CA ALA A 142 -4.93 -1.11 15.57
C ALA A 142 -4.59 -2.53 16.02
N GLU A 143 -5.59 -3.39 16.17
CA GLU A 143 -5.44 -4.79 16.59
C GLU A 143 -5.26 -5.77 15.41
N ASP A 144 -5.56 -5.34 14.19
CA ASP A 144 -5.52 -6.20 13.01
C ASP A 144 -4.08 -6.68 12.72
N PRO A 145 -3.87 -7.99 12.54
CA PRO A 145 -2.54 -8.54 12.26
C PRO A 145 -1.83 -7.93 11.06
N MET A 146 -2.55 -7.37 10.10
CA MET A 146 -1.99 -6.70 8.92
C MET A 146 -1.38 -5.34 9.24
N PHE A 147 -1.80 -4.68 10.32
CA PHE A 147 -1.37 -3.32 10.66
C PHE A 147 -0.55 -3.25 11.95
N ARG A 148 -0.96 -3.98 13.00
CA ARG A 148 -0.38 -3.88 14.35
C ARG A 148 1.13 -4.14 14.40
N ASN A 149 1.65 -4.96 13.49
CA ASN A 149 3.06 -5.36 13.48
C ASN A 149 3.88 -4.68 12.38
N LEU A 150 3.32 -3.70 11.66
CA LEU A 150 4.06 -3.00 10.61
C LEU A 150 5.20 -2.18 11.23
N GLY A 151 6.40 -2.41 10.70
CA GLY A 151 7.60 -1.66 11.04
C GLY A 151 7.56 -0.21 10.57
N VAL A 152 8.71 0.46 10.61
CA VAL A 152 8.86 1.85 10.13
C VAL A 152 8.73 1.93 8.60
N GLU A 153 8.31 3.07 8.09
CA GLU A 153 8.32 3.31 6.65
C GLU A 153 9.69 3.82 6.18
N PRO A 154 10.12 3.46 4.96
CA PRO A 154 11.44 3.82 4.44
C PRO A 154 11.62 5.33 4.30
N THR A 155 10.55 6.07 4.01
CA THR A 155 10.55 7.54 3.86
C THR A 155 10.37 8.31 5.17
N GLY A 156 10.08 7.61 6.27
CA GLY A 156 9.85 8.22 7.58
C GLY A 156 11.14 8.52 8.35
N ASN A 157 11.08 9.49 9.27
CA ASN A 157 12.21 9.83 10.13
C ASN A 157 12.61 8.71 11.10
N ALA A 158 11.71 7.75 11.35
CA ALA A 158 11.95 6.62 12.23
C ALA A 158 12.93 5.59 11.64
N LEU A 159 13.11 5.53 10.31
CA LEU A 159 14.16 4.72 9.70
C LEU A 159 15.52 5.38 9.94
N SER A 160 16.38 4.72 10.69
CA SER A 160 17.76 5.17 10.96
C SER A 160 18.73 3.98 10.93
N PRO A 161 20.04 4.23 10.77
CA PRO A 161 21.05 3.17 10.91
C PRO A 161 20.98 2.48 12.28
N ASP A 162 20.74 3.24 13.36
CA ASP A 162 20.63 2.70 14.72
C ASP A 162 19.39 1.84 14.88
N TYR A 163 18.25 2.26 14.32
CA TYR A 163 17.04 1.43 14.28
C TYR A 163 17.31 0.10 13.58
N LEU A 164 17.94 0.13 12.40
CA LEU A 164 18.26 -1.10 11.68
C LEU A 164 19.30 -1.94 12.40
N ALA A 165 20.28 -1.33 13.06
CA ALA A 165 21.25 -2.06 13.87
C ALA A 165 20.56 -2.83 15.01
N LEU A 166 19.63 -2.19 15.71
CA LEU A 166 18.82 -2.84 16.74
C LEU A 166 18.03 -4.03 16.18
N ARG A 167 17.41 -3.86 15.00
CA ARG A 167 16.59 -4.91 14.36
C ARG A 167 17.40 -6.04 13.74
N PHE A 168 18.66 -5.79 13.36
CA PHE A 168 19.55 -6.76 12.71
C PHE A 168 20.51 -7.45 13.66
N ALA A 169 20.71 -6.92 14.88
CA ALA A 169 21.61 -7.51 15.85
C ALA A 169 21.34 -9.01 16.06
N GLY A 170 22.38 -9.83 15.91
CA GLY A 170 22.30 -11.27 16.07
C GLY A 170 21.53 -12.03 14.99
N ARG A 171 20.97 -11.36 13.97
CA ARG A 171 20.19 -12.05 12.90
C ARG A 171 21.11 -12.76 11.92
N ALA A 172 21.00 -14.08 11.86
CA ALA A 172 21.67 -14.92 10.86
C ALA A 172 20.94 -14.88 9.49
N ALA A 173 19.69 -14.45 9.46
CA ALA A 173 18.88 -14.39 8.24
C ALA A 173 19.57 -13.57 7.14
N PRO A 174 19.40 -13.96 5.85
CA PRO A 174 19.90 -13.18 4.72
C PRO A 174 19.39 -11.74 4.76
N LEU A 175 20.25 -10.79 4.42
CA LEU A 175 19.95 -9.35 4.45
C LEU A 175 18.71 -9.00 3.62
N LYS A 176 18.57 -9.60 2.43
CA LYS A 176 17.37 -9.43 1.61
C LYS A 176 16.10 -9.88 2.33
N ALA A 177 16.13 -11.00 3.01
CA ALA A 177 14.97 -11.50 3.77
C ALA A 177 14.63 -10.57 4.94
N ALA A 178 15.64 -10.05 5.64
CA ALA A 178 15.44 -9.09 6.72
C ALA A 178 14.85 -7.76 6.23
N LEU A 179 15.25 -7.28 5.04
CA LEU A 179 14.70 -6.05 4.44
C LEU A 179 13.28 -6.24 3.89
N LEU A 180 12.90 -7.45 3.49
CA LEU A 180 11.54 -7.78 3.06
C LEU A 180 10.57 -8.01 4.22
N ASP A 181 11.08 -8.15 5.44
CA ASP A 181 10.27 -8.32 6.66
C ASP A 181 9.52 -7.02 6.95
N GLN A 182 8.21 -7.03 6.70
CA GLN A 182 7.34 -5.86 6.88
C GLN A 182 7.24 -5.42 8.36
N THR A 183 7.68 -6.24 9.31
CA THR A 183 7.77 -5.86 10.73
C THR A 183 9.01 -5.04 11.03
N ILE A 184 9.96 -4.98 10.11
CA ILE A 184 11.16 -4.15 10.21
C ILE A 184 10.99 -2.89 9.39
N ILE A 185 10.80 -3.02 8.06
CA ILE A 185 10.54 -1.90 7.16
C ILE A 185 9.26 -2.18 6.39
N ALA A 186 8.23 -1.42 6.70
CA ALA A 186 6.93 -1.58 6.06
C ALA A 186 6.89 -0.85 4.72
N GLY A 187 6.43 -1.52 3.67
CA GLY A 187 6.25 -0.93 2.35
C GLY A 187 7.31 -1.32 1.31
N LEU A 188 8.51 -1.72 1.73
CA LEU A 188 9.51 -2.26 0.81
C LEU A 188 9.07 -3.61 0.22
N GLY A 189 9.40 -3.83 -1.03
CA GLY A 189 9.24 -5.10 -1.70
C GLY A 189 10.49 -5.49 -2.47
N ASN A 190 10.33 -6.49 -3.34
CA ASN A 190 11.48 -7.11 -4.00
C ASN A 190 12.26 -6.15 -4.92
N ILE A 191 11.58 -5.22 -5.60
CA ILE A 191 12.20 -4.29 -6.56
C ILE A 191 13.10 -3.34 -5.79
N TYR A 192 12.55 -2.61 -4.83
CA TYR A 192 13.28 -1.58 -4.09
C TYR A 192 14.34 -2.16 -3.14
N VAL A 193 14.11 -3.34 -2.57
CA VAL A 193 15.14 -4.05 -1.79
C VAL A 193 16.33 -4.44 -2.68
N CYS A 194 16.09 -4.97 -3.88
CA CYS A 194 17.18 -5.32 -4.80
C CYS A 194 17.95 -4.08 -5.25
N GLU A 195 17.26 -2.99 -5.56
CA GLU A 195 17.86 -1.72 -5.95
C GLU A 195 18.71 -1.11 -4.84
N ALA A 196 18.19 -1.03 -3.62
CA ALA A 196 18.92 -0.52 -2.46
C ALA A 196 20.19 -1.36 -2.18
N LEU A 197 20.08 -2.69 -2.23
CA LEU A 197 21.23 -3.58 -2.04
C LEU A 197 22.28 -3.41 -3.14
N TRP A 198 21.85 -3.27 -4.39
CA TRP A 198 22.75 -3.05 -5.52
C TRP A 198 23.50 -1.72 -5.37
N ARG A 199 22.80 -0.62 -5.09
CA ARG A 199 23.42 0.70 -4.84
C ARG A 199 24.35 0.68 -3.65
N ALA A 200 23.99 -0.02 -2.59
CA ALA A 200 24.81 -0.18 -1.40
C ALA A 200 26.01 -1.14 -1.62
N ARG A 201 26.08 -1.85 -2.77
CA ARG A 201 27.08 -2.90 -3.06
C ARG A 201 27.12 -3.99 -1.99
N LEU A 202 25.94 -4.46 -1.59
CA LEU A 202 25.77 -5.48 -0.58
C LEU A 202 25.16 -6.75 -1.16
N SER A 203 25.76 -7.91 -0.84
CA SER A 203 25.19 -9.20 -1.24
C SER A 203 23.86 -9.43 -0.53
N PRO A 204 22.78 -9.83 -1.24
CA PRO A 204 21.50 -10.18 -0.65
C PRO A 204 21.56 -11.38 0.29
N ARG A 205 22.57 -12.24 0.12
CA ARG A 205 22.77 -13.46 0.93
C ARG A 205 23.58 -13.21 2.20
N ARG A 206 24.16 -12.02 2.37
CA ARG A 206 24.90 -11.65 3.57
C ARG A 206 23.96 -11.73 4.80
N SER A 207 24.45 -12.23 5.92
CA SER A 207 23.73 -12.18 7.19
C SER A 207 23.43 -10.72 7.57
N ALA A 208 22.18 -10.41 7.96
CA ALA A 208 21.80 -9.08 8.40
C ALA A 208 22.60 -8.63 9.60
N GLY A 209 22.86 -9.51 10.56
CA GLY A 209 23.66 -9.22 11.75
C GLY A 209 25.11 -8.83 11.47
N SER A 210 25.66 -9.21 10.30
CA SER A 210 27.02 -8.82 9.91
C SER A 210 27.18 -7.32 9.62
N LEU A 211 26.10 -6.57 9.56
CA LEU A 211 26.12 -5.11 9.40
C LEU A 211 26.08 -4.36 10.74
N VAL A 212 26.08 -5.11 11.85
CA VAL A 212 26.09 -4.56 13.21
C VAL A 212 27.41 -4.90 13.88
N ARG A 213 28.05 -3.92 14.50
CA ARG A 213 29.29 -4.10 15.27
C ARG A 213 29.00 -4.87 16.56
N THR A 214 30.00 -5.48 17.16
CA THR A 214 29.89 -6.15 18.48
C THR A 214 29.42 -5.21 19.58
N SER A 215 29.68 -3.89 19.44
CA SER A 215 29.17 -2.84 20.33
C SER A 215 27.66 -2.52 20.12
N GLY A 216 26.97 -3.19 19.21
CA GLY A 216 25.58 -2.91 18.84
C GLY A 216 25.42 -1.73 17.89
N ARG A 217 26.48 -1.00 17.54
CA ARG A 217 26.41 0.16 16.64
C ARG A 217 26.35 -0.26 15.16
N PRO A 218 25.78 0.56 14.28
CA PRO A 218 25.79 0.30 12.84
C PRO A 218 27.22 0.32 12.29
N THR A 219 27.45 -0.46 11.25
CA THR A 219 28.65 -0.32 10.42
C THR A 219 28.39 0.74 9.34
N GLU A 220 29.46 1.31 8.75
CA GLU A 220 29.35 2.23 7.59
C GLU A 220 28.54 1.63 6.43
N ARG A 221 28.59 0.29 6.29
CA ARG A 221 27.77 -0.41 5.28
C ARG A 221 26.30 -0.31 5.58
N LEU A 222 25.89 -0.37 6.85
CA LEU A 222 24.49 -0.21 7.26
C LEU A 222 24.03 1.24 7.09
N GLU A 223 24.89 2.20 7.43
CA GLU A 223 24.61 3.62 7.20
C GLU A 223 24.37 3.91 5.72
N ARG A 224 25.27 3.44 4.85
CA ARG A 224 25.10 3.57 3.39
C ARG A 224 23.84 2.88 2.88
N LEU A 225 23.54 1.67 3.35
CA LEU A 225 22.31 0.96 2.98
C LEU A 225 21.07 1.76 3.37
N THR A 226 21.06 2.34 4.56
CA THR A 226 19.92 3.15 5.04
C THR A 226 19.67 4.36 4.14
N VAL A 227 20.72 5.03 3.67
CA VAL A 227 20.60 6.11 2.69
C VAL A 227 19.95 5.60 1.41
N HIS A 228 20.47 4.51 0.83
CA HIS A 228 19.93 3.98 -0.43
C HIS A 228 18.50 3.44 -0.30
N ILE A 229 18.08 2.96 0.86
CA ILE A 229 16.67 2.58 1.08
C ILE A 229 15.74 3.80 0.97
N ARG A 230 16.20 4.98 1.40
CA ARG A 230 15.42 6.22 1.31
C ARG A 230 15.39 6.81 -0.10
N ASP A 231 16.48 6.60 -0.85
CA ASP A 231 16.69 7.21 -2.18
C ASP A 231 16.12 6.36 -3.32
N THR A 232 15.70 5.13 -3.04
CA THR A 232 15.06 4.25 -4.01
C THR A 232 13.56 4.38 -3.96
#